data_68cffb4079b4f4f2ff9cc1cc80e47bc8
#
_entry.id   68cffb4079b4f4f2ff9cc1cc80e47bc8
#
_cell.length_a   1.000
_cell.length_b   1.000
_cell.length_c   1.000
_cell.angle_alpha   90.00
_cell.angle_beta   90.00
_cell.angle_gamma   90.00
#
_symmetry.space_group_name_H-M   'P 1'
#
loop_
_entity.id
_entity.type
_entity.pdbx_description
1 polymer ?
#
loop_
_entity_poly.entity_id
_entity_poly.type
_entity_poly.pdbx_seq_one_letter_code
_entity_poly.pdbx_strand_id
1 'polypeptide(L)'
;MAKAVYVGVDSKARKMKKAYIGIGGTARKVKKMYIGVGGKARLCYSAEADKFGTATPLSKYRTLLAGTTVGGYALFGGGGYDSDARKGEAIMDAYNASLTRTTAASLSVARQGLTAITLGNHALFVGGRNGDTSFGTVDVYDASLTRTTATELSVGRCNSAAAVVGSYALFAGGRKCDFFTLTQSAVDAYNTSLTRTTVTPLPRDSYACAGGTVGGYAVFSGGNYMNTASTIIGTILGSINMVCAYDSSLTSSRAEPLSCKRTGHSAATIGNHLLLAGGYNSTTGKYLSTVESYDASLTRSTAVELSSAKNGLASATVGEYAMFAGGYKGNSDAAYVATVDAYNTALTKTTMPDLSVGRYGLASAVIGDYALFAGGISKIQSTVDKYQDVVDVYSA
;
A
#
# COMPACT_ATOMS: atom_id res chain seq x y z
N MET A 1 27.95 5.03 -3.34
CA MET A 1 27.38 5.29 -4.68
C MET A 1 27.85 4.17 -5.59
N ALA A 2 26.92 3.40 -6.17
CA ALA A 2 27.26 2.45 -7.24
C ALA A 2 27.71 3.25 -8.47
N LYS A 3 28.93 3.01 -8.93
CA LYS A 3 29.43 3.65 -10.16
C LYS A 3 28.72 3.00 -11.36
N ALA A 4 28.32 3.81 -12.34
CA ALA A 4 27.72 3.28 -13.56
C ALA A 4 28.73 2.39 -14.31
N VAL A 5 28.28 1.24 -14.82
CA VAL A 5 29.06 0.37 -15.70
C VAL A 5 28.81 0.80 -17.13
N TYR A 6 29.90 0.95 -17.89
CA TYR A 6 29.86 1.29 -19.30
C TYR A 6 30.34 0.11 -20.13
N VAL A 7 29.68 -0.11 -21.25
CA VAL A 7 30.06 -1.12 -22.24
C VAL A 7 30.50 -0.38 -23.51
N GLY A 8 31.63 -0.79 -24.09
CA GLY A 8 32.07 -0.27 -25.35
C GLY A 8 31.21 -0.82 -26.50
N VAL A 9 30.54 0.07 -27.22
CA VAL A 9 29.78 -0.26 -28.44
C VAL A 9 30.15 0.77 -29.48
N ASP A 10 30.62 0.33 -30.66
CA ASP A 10 31.07 1.18 -31.78
C ASP A 10 32.05 2.26 -31.31
N SER A 11 33.08 1.86 -30.56
CA SER A 11 34.14 2.74 -30.01
C SER A 11 33.63 3.84 -29.06
N LYS A 12 32.39 3.74 -28.55
CA LYS A 12 31.81 4.66 -27.58
C LYS A 12 31.45 3.94 -26.30
N ALA A 13 31.76 4.54 -25.15
CA ALA A 13 31.31 4.04 -23.85
C ALA A 13 29.82 4.34 -23.62
N ARG A 14 29.00 3.32 -23.53
CA ARG A 14 27.56 3.45 -23.22
C ARG A 14 27.24 2.92 -21.84
N LYS A 15 26.47 3.68 -21.06
CA LYS A 15 25.99 3.26 -19.73
C LYS A 15 25.12 2.01 -19.87
N MET A 16 25.46 0.94 -19.13
CA MET A 16 24.65 -0.28 -19.08
C MET A 16 23.40 -0.01 -18.26
N LYS A 17 22.23 -0.15 -18.87
CA LYS A 17 20.93 -0.01 -18.19
C LYS A 17 20.36 -1.35 -17.69
N LYS A 18 20.57 -2.43 -18.44
CA LYS A 18 20.10 -3.78 -18.14
C LYS A 18 21.18 -4.79 -18.52
N ALA A 19 21.38 -5.80 -17.68
CA ALA A 19 22.27 -6.93 -17.95
C ALA A 19 21.47 -8.23 -17.81
N TYR A 20 21.76 -9.19 -18.71
CA TYR A 20 21.15 -10.52 -18.68
C TYR A 20 22.25 -11.58 -18.73
N ILE A 21 21.99 -12.71 -18.07
CA ILE A 21 22.82 -13.90 -18.13
C ILE A 21 21.97 -15.08 -18.63
N GLY A 22 22.49 -15.84 -19.60
CA GLY A 22 21.84 -17.05 -20.08
C GLY A 22 22.10 -18.21 -19.11
N ILE A 23 21.04 -18.82 -18.57
CA ILE A 23 21.14 -20.01 -17.74
C ILE A 23 20.09 -21.02 -18.24
N GLY A 24 20.55 -22.19 -18.69
CA GLY A 24 19.68 -23.25 -19.21
C GLY A 24 18.82 -22.80 -20.41
N GLY A 25 19.38 -21.99 -21.35
CA GLY A 25 18.69 -21.48 -22.52
C GLY A 25 17.73 -20.30 -22.25
N THR A 26 17.63 -19.83 -21.00
CA THR A 26 16.77 -18.71 -20.61
C THR A 26 17.61 -17.49 -20.22
N ALA A 27 17.30 -16.30 -20.78
CA ALA A 27 17.94 -15.05 -20.39
C ALA A 27 17.36 -14.58 -19.06
N ARG A 28 18.22 -14.49 -18.02
CA ARG A 28 17.84 -13.98 -16.67
C ARG A 28 18.46 -12.60 -16.46
N LYS A 29 17.65 -11.64 -15.97
CA LYS A 29 18.10 -10.29 -15.61
C LYS A 29 19.12 -10.37 -14.48
N VAL A 30 20.27 -9.72 -14.67
CA VAL A 30 21.29 -9.59 -13.60
C VAL A 30 20.90 -8.44 -12.71
N LYS A 31 20.68 -8.70 -11.43
CA LYS A 31 20.30 -7.68 -10.44
C LYS A 31 21.51 -6.89 -9.94
N LYS A 32 22.61 -7.56 -9.63
CA LYS A 32 23.85 -6.94 -9.15
C LYS A 32 25.06 -7.64 -9.77
N MET A 33 26.07 -6.85 -10.12
CA MET A 33 27.38 -7.36 -10.48
C MET A 33 28.43 -6.79 -9.54
N TYR A 34 29.38 -7.61 -9.17
CA TYR A 34 30.51 -7.25 -8.34
C TYR A 34 31.81 -7.50 -9.07
N ILE A 35 32.79 -6.64 -8.86
CA ILE A 35 34.17 -6.86 -9.32
C ILE A 35 35.08 -7.06 -8.11
N GLY A 36 36.04 -7.96 -8.22
CA GLY A 36 37.09 -8.13 -7.22
C GLY A 36 38.12 -7.01 -7.36
N VAL A 37 38.34 -6.24 -6.29
CA VAL A 37 39.38 -5.22 -6.21
C VAL A 37 40.10 -5.36 -4.87
N GLY A 38 41.37 -5.69 -4.88
CA GLY A 38 42.16 -5.86 -3.66
C GLY A 38 41.61 -6.93 -2.74
N GLY A 39 41.16 -8.08 -3.28
CA GLY A 39 40.60 -9.19 -2.51
C GLY A 39 39.18 -8.94 -1.95
N LYS A 40 38.54 -7.84 -2.27
CA LYS A 40 37.17 -7.49 -1.83
C LYS A 40 36.22 -7.38 -3.03
N ALA A 41 34.99 -7.95 -2.89
CA ALA A 41 33.94 -7.77 -3.87
C ALA A 41 33.39 -6.34 -3.79
N ARG A 42 33.44 -5.61 -4.89
CA ARG A 42 32.87 -4.26 -5.01
C ARG A 42 31.70 -4.25 -5.99
N LEU A 43 30.57 -3.68 -5.56
CA LEU A 43 29.39 -3.53 -6.42
C LEU A 43 29.72 -2.59 -7.58
N CYS A 44 29.57 -3.08 -8.81
CA CYS A 44 29.80 -2.29 -10.04
C CYS A 44 28.54 -2.06 -10.86
N TYR A 45 27.51 -2.88 -10.68
CA TYR A 45 26.23 -2.75 -11.37
C TYR A 45 25.09 -3.11 -10.41
N SER A 46 24.05 -2.27 -10.41
CA SER A 46 22.74 -2.56 -9.80
C SER A 46 21.68 -2.26 -10.84
N ALA A 47 20.75 -3.19 -11.04
CA ALA A 47 19.61 -2.94 -11.91
C ALA A 47 18.78 -1.80 -11.33
N GLU A 48 18.42 -0.82 -12.16
CA GLU A 48 17.47 0.23 -11.79
C GLU A 48 16.05 -0.35 -11.81
N ALA A 49 15.19 0.11 -10.91
CA ALA A 49 13.76 -0.20 -10.98
C ALA A 49 13.18 0.39 -12.28
N ASP A 50 12.23 -0.32 -12.89
CA ASP A 50 11.62 0.08 -14.16
C ASP A 50 10.19 -0.43 -14.25
N LYS A 51 9.38 0.17 -15.13
CA LYS A 51 8.06 -0.37 -15.48
C LYS A 51 8.27 -1.61 -16.38
N PHE A 52 7.82 -2.76 -15.87
CA PHE A 52 7.87 -4.02 -16.63
C PHE A 52 6.81 -4.04 -17.73
N GLY A 53 5.64 -3.40 -17.48
CA GLY A 53 4.50 -3.39 -18.39
C GLY A 53 3.17 -3.49 -17.64
N THR A 54 2.25 -4.25 -18.22
CA THR A 54 0.96 -4.61 -17.60
C THR A 54 0.82 -6.12 -17.54
N ALA A 55 0.19 -6.62 -16.49
CA ALA A 55 -0.23 -8.03 -16.41
C ALA A 55 -1.64 -8.19 -17.01
N THR A 56 -2.12 -9.43 -17.10
CA THR A 56 -3.53 -9.71 -17.41
C THR A 56 -4.43 -8.85 -16.50
N PRO A 57 -5.43 -8.14 -17.03
CA PRO A 57 -6.33 -7.33 -16.21
C PRO A 57 -7.01 -8.12 -15.10
N LEU A 58 -7.49 -7.44 -14.06
CA LEU A 58 -8.38 -8.04 -13.06
C LEU A 58 -9.60 -8.66 -13.76
N SER A 59 -10.22 -9.67 -13.16
CA SER A 59 -11.41 -10.33 -13.71
C SER A 59 -12.62 -9.39 -13.85
N LYS A 60 -12.63 -8.31 -13.06
CA LYS A 60 -13.64 -7.25 -13.10
C LYS A 60 -13.01 -5.93 -12.68
N TYR A 61 -13.38 -4.84 -13.34
CA TYR A 61 -13.00 -3.48 -12.93
C TYR A 61 -13.57 -3.14 -11.55
N ARG A 62 -12.75 -2.57 -10.65
CA ARG A 62 -13.14 -2.21 -9.29
C ARG A 62 -12.15 -1.27 -8.61
N THR A 63 -12.64 -0.51 -7.64
CA THR A 63 -11.86 0.38 -6.77
C THR A 63 -12.02 -0.02 -5.30
N LEU A 64 -11.21 0.55 -4.40
CA LEU A 64 -11.25 0.26 -2.96
C LEU A 64 -11.13 -1.24 -2.64
N LEU A 65 -10.43 -1.97 -3.50
CA LEU A 65 -10.00 -3.33 -3.28
C LEU A 65 -8.76 -3.33 -2.38
N ALA A 66 -8.44 -4.47 -1.79
CA ALA A 66 -7.21 -4.64 -1.02
C ALA A 66 -6.25 -5.61 -1.73
N GLY A 67 -4.95 -5.40 -1.55
CA GLY A 67 -3.91 -6.26 -2.10
C GLY A 67 -2.91 -6.70 -1.04
N THR A 68 -2.46 -7.95 -1.11
CA THR A 68 -1.38 -8.51 -0.29
C THR A 68 -0.81 -9.75 -0.96
N THR A 69 0.13 -10.45 -0.29
CA THR A 69 0.83 -11.61 -0.87
C THR A 69 0.71 -12.82 0.05
N VAL A 70 0.59 -14.00 -0.52
CA VAL A 70 0.73 -15.27 0.21
C VAL A 70 1.38 -16.33 -0.66
N GLY A 71 2.34 -17.06 -0.10
CA GLY A 71 3.07 -18.08 -0.84
C GLY A 71 3.66 -17.54 -2.13
N GLY A 72 3.30 -18.12 -3.25
CA GLY A 72 3.72 -17.70 -4.59
C GLY A 72 2.74 -16.78 -5.32
N TYR A 73 1.84 -16.06 -4.62
CA TYR A 73 0.77 -15.28 -5.24
C TYR A 73 0.64 -13.87 -4.66
N ALA A 74 0.44 -12.89 -5.55
CA ALA A 74 -0.09 -11.58 -5.23
C ALA A 74 -1.62 -11.64 -5.35
N LEU A 75 -2.35 -11.29 -4.28
CA LEU A 75 -3.80 -11.37 -4.18
C LEU A 75 -4.43 -9.98 -4.23
N PHE A 76 -5.54 -9.86 -4.95
CA PHE A 76 -6.37 -8.65 -4.99
C PHE A 76 -7.82 -9.02 -4.71
N GLY A 77 -8.36 -8.60 -3.58
CA GLY A 77 -9.66 -9.01 -3.09
C GLY A 77 -10.65 -7.88 -2.85
N GLY A 78 -11.93 -8.16 -3.03
CA GLY A 78 -13.01 -7.22 -2.78
C GLY A 78 -13.02 -6.02 -3.72
N GLY A 79 -13.46 -4.87 -3.20
CA GLY A 79 -13.63 -3.63 -3.97
C GLY A 79 -15.07 -3.41 -4.39
N GLY A 80 -15.33 -2.31 -5.10
CA GLY A 80 -16.64 -1.97 -5.62
C GLY A 80 -16.58 -1.31 -7.01
N TYR A 81 -17.69 -1.24 -7.71
CA TYR A 81 -17.71 -0.72 -9.10
C TYR A 81 -19.00 0.07 -9.44
N ASP A 82 -19.91 0.25 -8.49
CA ASP A 82 -21.19 0.91 -8.77
C ASP A 82 -21.10 2.43 -8.62
N SER A 83 -21.85 3.16 -9.45
CA SER A 83 -22.04 4.60 -9.36
C SER A 83 -22.55 5.05 -7.98
N ASP A 84 -23.21 4.16 -7.26
CA ASP A 84 -23.63 4.36 -5.86
C ASP A 84 -22.49 4.19 -4.86
N ALA A 85 -21.26 3.85 -5.30
CA ALA A 85 -20.02 3.71 -4.52
C ALA A 85 -20.17 2.87 -3.22
N ARG A 86 -21.24 2.07 -3.10
CA ARG A 86 -21.62 1.37 -1.87
C ARG A 86 -21.60 -0.14 -1.99
N LYS A 87 -21.83 -0.71 -3.19
CA LYS A 87 -21.83 -2.16 -3.40
C LYS A 87 -20.42 -2.73 -3.45
N GLY A 88 -20.17 -3.68 -2.57
CA GLY A 88 -18.92 -4.44 -2.53
C GLY A 88 -18.95 -5.68 -3.43
N GLU A 89 -17.77 -6.19 -3.74
CA GLU A 89 -17.54 -7.46 -4.47
C GLU A 89 -16.87 -8.49 -3.57
N ALA A 90 -17.10 -9.77 -3.88
CA ALA A 90 -16.42 -10.89 -3.20
C ALA A 90 -15.27 -11.48 -4.03
N ILE A 91 -14.98 -10.91 -5.20
CA ILE A 91 -14.00 -11.44 -6.16
C ILE A 91 -12.60 -11.43 -5.56
N MET A 92 -11.85 -12.52 -5.84
CA MET A 92 -10.43 -12.64 -5.50
C MET A 92 -9.66 -13.03 -6.77
N ASP A 93 -8.78 -12.13 -7.23
CA ASP A 93 -7.81 -12.41 -8.29
C ASP A 93 -6.44 -12.70 -7.69
N ALA A 94 -5.75 -13.72 -8.20
CA ALA A 94 -4.42 -14.12 -7.79
C ALA A 94 -3.46 -14.09 -8.98
N TYR A 95 -2.25 -13.54 -8.79
CA TYR A 95 -1.20 -13.51 -9.80
C TYR A 95 0.02 -14.25 -9.30
N ASN A 96 0.50 -15.21 -10.07
CA ASN A 96 1.74 -15.92 -9.77
C ASN A 96 2.98 -15.14 -10.24
N ALA A 97 4.18 -15.66 -9.98
CA ALA A 97 5.45 -15.03 -10.36
C ALA A 97 5.64 -14.89 -11.88
N SER A 98 4.89 -15.60 -12.70
CA SER A 98 4.84 -15.43 -14.17
C SER A 98 3.82 -14.39 -14.60
N LEU A 99 3.21 -13.65 -13.65
CA LEU A 99 2.18 -12.63 -13.86
C LEU A 99 0.90 -13.19 -14.53
N THR A 100 0.71 -14.50 -14.43
CA THR A 100 -0.51 -15.17 -14.90
C THR A 100 -1.58 -15.05 -13.83
N ARG A 101 -2.75 -14.56 -14.23
CA ARG A 101 -3.91 -14.46 -13.34
C ARG A 101 -4.65 -15.78 -13.23
N THR A 102 -5.00 -16.13 -12.00
CA THR A 102 -5.99 -17.16 -11.67
C THR A 102 -6.98 -16.59 -10.67
N THR A 103 -8.11 -17.28 -10.49
CA THR A 103 -9.08 -16.94 -9.44
C THR A 103 -8.79 -17.79 -8.20
N ALA A 104 -8.90 -17.16 -7.01
CA ALA A 104 -8.94 -17.88 -5.74
C ALA A 104 -10.38 -18.00 -5.25
N ALA A 105 -10.61 -18.72 -4.17
CA ALA A 105 -11.90 -18.75 -3.50
C ALA A 105 -12.36 -17.33 -3.17
N SER A 106 -13.62 -17.00 -3.47
CA SER A 106 -14.18 -15.67 -3.20
C SER A 106 -14.15 -15.35 -1.71
N LEU A 107 -14.15 -14.06 -1.36
CA LEU A 107 -14.38 -13.59 0.02
C LEU A 107 -15.71 -14.16 0.53
N SER A 108 -15.80 -14.40 1.85
CA SER A 108 -17.03 -14.90 2.49
C SER A 108 -18.21 -13.94 2.36
N VAL A 109 -17.92 -12.63 2.29
CA VAL A 109 -18.90 -11.56 2.11
C VAL A 109 -18.38 -10.54 1.11
N ALA A 110 -19.23 -10.11 0.18
CA ALA A 110 -18.92 -9.05 -0.78
C ALA A 110 -18.71 -7.72 -0.03
N ARG A 111 -17.56 -7.05 -0.23
CA ARG A 111 -17.21 -5.83 0.50
C ARG A 111 -16.11 -5.00 -0.17
N GLN A 112 -16.11 -3.71 0.10
CA GLN A 112 -15.11 -2.74 -0.33
C GLN A 112 -14.53 -1.97 0.87
N GLY A 113 -13.41 -1.26 0.67
CA GLY A 113 -12.73 -0.53 1.75
C GLY A 113 -12.22 -1.44 2.85
N LEU A 114 -11.96 -2.70 2.52
CA LEU A 114 -11.30 -3.68 3.36
C LEU A 114 -9.79 -3.42 3.38
N THR A 115 -9.11 -4.00 4.35
CA THR A 115 -7.66 -3.90 4.49
C THR A 115 -7.06 -5.29 4.35
N ALA A 116 -5.89 -5.41 3.71
CA ALA A 116 -5.20 -6.69 3.58
C ALA A 116 -3.75 -6.60 4.05
N ILE A 117 -3.25 -7.70 4.63
CA ILE A 117 -1.86 -7.83 5.07
C ILE A 117 -1.44 -9.29 5.08
N THR A 118 -0.15 -9.53 4.89
CA THR A 118 0.46 -10.85 5.06
C THR A 118 0.94 -11.03 6.50
N LEU A 119 0.58 -12.15 7.12
CA LEU A 119 1.07 -12.57 8.43
C LEU A 119 1.57 -14.01 8.36
N GLY A 120 2.88 -14.22 8.45
CA GLY A 120 3.49 -15.52 8.25
C GLY A 120 3.11 -16.12 6.89
N ASN A 121 2.46 -17.27 6.88
CA ASN A 121 2.02 -17.98 5.68
C ASN A 121 0.56 -17.68 5.29
N HIS A 122 -0.02 -16.61 5.83
CA HIS A 122 -1.42 -16.25 5.61
C HIS A 122 -1.56 -14.84 5.02
N ALA A 123 -2.48 -14.69 4.08
CA ALA A 123 -3.00 -13.40 3.63
C ALA A 123 -4.34 -13.14 4.31
N LEU A 124 -4.44 -12.08 5.09
CA LEU A 124 -5.65 -11.68 5.81
C LEU A 124 -6.34 -10.55 5.05
N PHE A 125 -7.65 -10.71 4.77
CA PHE A 125 -8.52 -9.68 4.21
C PHE A 125 -9.57 -9.32 5.26
N VAL A 126 -9.56 -8.10 5.76
CA VAL A 126 -10.15 -7.74 7.05
C VAL A 126 -11.09 -6.56 6.92
N GLY A 127 -12.25 -6.65 7.56
CA GLY A 127 -13.23 -5.57 7.61
C GLY A 127 -13.83 -5.24 6.25
N GLY A 128 -14.16 -3.98 6.07
CA GLY A 128 -14.82 -3.48 4.86
C GLY A 128 -16.31 -3.21 5.05
N ARG A 129 -16.98 -2.80 3.98
CA ARG A 129 -18.41 -2.50 3.97
C ARG A 129 -19.12 -2.97 2.71
N ASN A 130 -20.43 -3.17 2.81
CA ASN A 130 -21.33 -3.30 1.66
C ASN A 130 -22.59 -2.49 1.95
N GLY A 131 -22.87 -1.48 1.14
CA GLY A 131 -23.87 -0.47 1.49
C GLY A 131 -23.47 0.28 2.77
N ASP A 132 -24.40 0.35 3.69
CA ASP A 132 -24.23 0.97 5.01
C ASP A 132 -23.84 -0.04 6.10
N THR A 133 -23.58 -1.30 5.75
CA THR A 133 -23.16 -2.34 6.68
C THR A 133 -21.66 -2.47 6.70
N SER A 134 -21.05 -2.28 7.86
CA SER A 134 -19.63 -2.55 8.12
C SER A 134 -19.44 -3.95 8.69
N PHE A 135 -18.40 -4.64 8.23
CA PHE A 135 -18.09 -6.01 8.63
C PHE A 135 -16.87 -6.07 9.55
N GLY A 136 -16.91 -7.01 10.48
CA GLY A 136 -15.75 -7.45 11.26
C GLY A 136 -15.04 -8.64 10.63
N THR A 137 -15.56 -9.17 9.55
CA THR A 137 -15.13 -10.43 8.92
C THR A 137 -13.66 -10.43 8.55
N VAL A 138 -12.99 -11.54 8.83
CA VAL A 138 -11.58 -11.81 8.51
C VAL A 138 -11.51 -13.06 7.65
N ASP A 139 -11.31 -12.88 6.35
CA ASP A 139 -10.99 -13.98 5.43
C ASP A 139 -9.48 -14.20 5.38
N VAL A 140 -9.07 -15.44 5.44
CA VAL A 140 -7.67 -15.87 5.51
C VAL A 140 -7.39 -16.82 4.35
N TYR A 141 -6.35 -16.52 3.58
CA TYR A 141 -5.89 -17.37 2.47
C TYR A 141 -4.52 -17.94 2.77
N ASP A 142 -4.33 -19.21 2.47
CA ASP A 142 -3.04 -19.88 2.52
C ASP A 142 -2.34 -19.90 1.13
N ALA A 143 -1.15 -20.50 1.07
CA ALA A 143 -0.38 -20.63 -0.16
C ALA A 143 -1.04 -21.50 -1.25
N SER A 144 -2.04 -22.29 -0.91
CA SER A 144 -2.85 -23.08 -1.86
C SER A 144 -4.08 -22.32 -2.36
N LEU A 145 -4.23 -21.06 -1.95
CA LEU A 145 -5.38 -20.19 -2.25
C LEU A 145 -6.69 -20.68 -1.62
N THR A 146 -6.59 -21.57 -0.61
CA THR A 146 -7.73 -22.01 0.17
C THR A 146 -8.14 -20.93 1.14
N ARG A 147 -9.45 -20.63 1.20
CA ARG A 147 -10.00 -19.63 2.11
C ARG A 147 -10.55 -20.28 3.38
N THR A 148 -10.16 -19.71 4.51
CA THR A 148 -10.78 -19.94 5.83
C THR A 148 -11.20 -18.59 6.43
N THR A 149 -11.75 -18.59 7.63
CA THR A 149 -12.08 -17.36 8.36
C THR A 149 -11.45 -17.41 9.75
N ALA A 150 -11.03 -16.25 10.25
CA ALA A 150 -10.58 -16.08 11.63
C ALA A 150 -11.66 -15.36 12.47
N THR A 151 -11.44 -15.25 13.77
CA THR A 151 -12.29 -14.45 14.66
C THR A 151 -12.45 -13.03 14.12
N GLU A 152 -13.66 -12.52 14.07
CA GLU A 152 -13.95 -11.18 13.56
C GLU A 152 -13.24 -10.07 14.38
N LEU A 153 -13.07 -8.89 13.78
CA LEU A 153 -12.66 -7.68 14.50
C LEU A 153 -13.57 -7.40 15.68
N SER A 154 -13.03 -6.76 16.72
CA SER A 154 -13.82 -6.32 17.88
C SER A 154 -14.98 -5.41 17.52
N VAL A 155 -14.82 -4.63 16.44
CA VAL A 155 -15.84 -3.74 15.87
C VAL A 155 -15.77 -3.82 14.35
N GLY A 156 -16.91 -4.07 13.70
CA GLY A 156 -17.02 -4.04 12.23
C GLY A 156 -16.70 -2.63 11.71
N ARG A 157 -15.76 -2.53 10.74
CA ARG A 157 -15.26 -1.23 10.24
C ARG A 157 -14.62 -1.33 8.86
N CYS A 158 -14.63 -0.23 8.12
CA CYS A 158 -13.95 -0.07 6.85
C CYS A 158 -12.83 0.99 6.95
N ASN A 159 -11.92 1.01 5.94
CA ASN A 159 -10.81 1.97 5.84
C ASN A 159 -9.93 2.03 7.10
N SER A 160 -9.67 0.88 7.73
CA SER A 160 -8.64 0.69 8.75
C SER A 160 -7.26 0.63 8.12
N ALA A 161 -6.22 0.87 8.91
CA ALA A 161 -4.84 0.63 8.52
C ALA A 161 -4.35 -0.72 9.06
N ALA A 162 -3.33 -1.29 8.42
CA ALA A 162 -2.68 -2.50 8.91
C ALA A 162 -1.16 -2.35 8.96
N ALA A 163 -0.54 -3.02 9.93
CA ALA A 163 0.91 -3.15 10.04
C ALA A 163 1.26 -4.46 10.76
N VAL A 164 2.47 -4.98 10.50
CA VAL A 164 2.98 -6.18 11.18
C VAL A 164 4.05 -5.78 12.18
N VAL A 165 4.05 -6.41 13.36
CA VAL A 165 5.15 -6.33 14.33
C VAL A 165 5.39 -7.69 14.97
N GLY A 166 6.62 -8.17 14.92
CA GLY A 166 6.95 -9.52 15.39
C GLY A 166 6.07 -10.58 14.72
N SER A 167 5.33 -11.32 15.52
CA SER A 167 4.39 -12.36 15.07
C SER A 167 2.93 -11.89 14.99
N TYR A 168 2.69 -10.57 15.00
CA TYR A 168 1.35 -10.00 15.01
C TYR A 168 1.07 -9.14 13.79
N ALA A 169 -0.14 -9.27 13.23
CA ALA A 169 -0.76 -8.29 12.33
C ALA A 169 -1.74 -7.43 13.13
N LEU A 170 -1.55 -6.12 13.12
CA LEU A 170 -2.41 -5.16 13.80
C LEU A 170 -3.29 -4.43 12.78
N PHE A 171 -4.58 -4.27 13.14
CA PHE A 171 -5.57 -3.51 12.37
C PHE A 171 -6.08 -2.38 13.24
N ALA A 172 -5.81 -1.13 12.83
CA ALA A 172 -6.04 0.05 13.67
C ALA A 172 -6.98 1.05 13.02
N GLY A 173 -7.81 1.69 13.83
CA GLY A 173 -8.72 2.73 13.38
C GLY A 173 -9.80 2.22 12.42
N GLY A 174 -10.22 3.07 11.49
CA GLY A 174 -11.30 2.80 10.56
C GLY A 174 -12.59 3.54 10.95
N ARG A 175 -13.68 3.23 10.25
CA ARG A 175 -15.01 3.80 10.55
C ARG A 175 -16.11 2.76 10.40
N LYS A 176 -17.15 2.89 11.20
CA LYS A 176 -18.44 2.29 10.92
C LYS A 176 -19.13 3.07 9.80
N CYS A 177 -19.71 2.36 8.85
CA CYS A 177 -20.42 2.94 7.72
C CYS A 177 -21.93 2.72 7.86
N ASP A 178 -22.44 2.68 9.09
CA ASP A 178 -23.85 2.69 9.42
C ASP A 178 -24.43 4.12 9.36
N PHE A 179 -25.69 4.26 9.72
CA PHE A 179 -26.43 5.55 9.69
C PHE A 179 -25.69 6.71 10.36
N PHE A 180 -24.78 6.44 11.31
CA PHE A 180 -24.08 7.46 12.09
C PHE A 180 -22.62 7.65 11.74
N THR A 181 -22.06 6.90 10.83
CA THR A 181 -20.65 6.95 10.35
C THR A 181 -19.66 7.37 11.45
N LEU A 182 -19.36 6.46 12.40
CA LEU A 182 -18.48 6.74 13.54
C LEU A 182 -17.05 6.29 13.27
N THR A 183 -16.08 7.17 13.50
CA THR A 183 -14.65 6.82 13.49
C THR A 183 -14.31 5.94 14.70
N GLN A 184 -13.27 5.12 14.56
CA GLN A 184 -12.86 4.14 15.56
C GLN A 184 -11.39 4.36 15.95
N SER A 185 -11.10 4.14 17.22
CA SER A 185 -9.74 4.04 17.76
C SER A 185 -9.31 2.59 18.02
N ALA A 186 -10.21 1.63 17.86
CA ALA A 186 -9.95 0.22 18.15
C ALA A 186 -8.74 -0.33 17.40
N VAL A 187 -7.93 -1.14 18.07
CA VAL A 187 -6.80 -1.88 17.52
C VAL A 187 -6.96 -3.35 17.85
N ASP A 188 -7.07 -4.18 16.83
CA ASP A 188 -7.10 -5.64 16.95
C ASP A 188 -5.79 -6.23 16.46
N ALA A 189 -5.17 -7.12 17.22
CA ALA A 189 -3.97 -7.86 16.87
C ALA A 189 -4.30 -9.34 16.62
N TYR A 190 -3.79 -9.90 15.53
CA TYR A 190 -3.86 -11.34 15.23
C TYR A 190 -2.46 -11.92 15.24
N ASN A 191 -2.26 -12.98 15.99
CA ASN A 191 -1.00 -13.74 15.96
C ASN A 191 -0.98 -14.72 14.78
N THR A 192 0.14 -15.41 14.57
CA THR A 192 0.31 -16.39 13.49
C THR A 192 -0.61 -17.61 13.60
N SER A 193 -1.19 -17.87 14.76
CA SER A 193 -2.26 -18.88 14.97
C SER A 193 -3.65 -18.29 14.73
N LEU A 194 -3.75 -17.06 14.20
CA LEU A 194 -4.98 -16.34 13.89
C LEU A 194 -5.88 -16.06 15.11
N THR A 195 -5.29 -16.11 16.30
CA THR A 195 -5.98 -15.72 17.55
C THR A 195 -5.98 -14.19 17.66
N ARG A 196 -7.18 -13.63 17.88
CA ARG A 196 -7.36 -12.18 18.05
C ARG A 196 -7.15 -11.76 19.51
N THR A 197 -6.44 -10.65 19.69
CA THR A 197 -6.32 -9.92 20.94
C THR A 197 -6.66 -8.46 20.70
N THR A 198 -7.49 -7.85 21.55
CA THR A 198 -7.71 -6.41 21.54
C THR A 198 -6.60 -5.74 22.35
N VAL A 199 -5.96 -4.73 21.77
CA VAL A 199 -4.85 -4.00 22.41
C VAL A 199 -5.24 -2.56 22.71
N THR A 200 -4.36 -1.82 23.39
CA THR A 200 -4.60 -0.40 23.68
C THR A 200 -5.04 0.35 22.42
N PRO A 201 -6.17 1.07 22.44
CA PRO A 201 -6.65 1.80 21.27
C PRO A 201 -5.68 2.89 20.82
N LEU A 202 -5.85 3.37 19.59
CA LEU A 202 -5.20 4.60 19.14
C LEU A 202 -5.55 5.76 20.09
N PRO A 203 -4.66 6.73 20.32
CA PRO A 203 -4.91 7.88 21.20
C PRO A 203 -6.11 8.73 20.75
N ARG A 204 -6.56 8.57 19.54
CA ARG A 204 -7.72 9.25 18.94
C ARG A 204 -8.37 8.40 17.86
N ASP A 205 -9.68 8.50 17.75
CA ASP A 205 -10.43 7.92 16.63
C ASP A 205 -9.89 8.42 15.31
N SER A 206 -9.69 7.50 14.35
CA SER A 206 -9.09 7.83 13.06
C SER A 206 -9.51 6.85 11.99
N TYR A 207 -9.83 7.31 10.78
CA TYR A 207 -10.00 6.48 9.59
C TYR A 207 -9.16 7.00 8.43
N ALA A 208 -8.87 6.15 7.45
CA ALA A 208 -7.95 6.45 6.35
C ALA A 208 -6.58 6.96 6.85
N CYS A 209 -6.12 6.40 7.98
CA CYS A 209 -4.74 6.48 8.45
C CYS A 209 -3.86 5.51 7.65
N ALA A 210 -2.55 5.74 7.65
CA ALA A 210 -1.59 4.81 7.07
C ALA A 210 -0.95 3.95 8.14
N GLY A 211 -0.62 2.69 7.79
CA GLY A 211 0.08 1.74 8.64
C GLY A 211 1.32 1.18 7.95
N GLY A 212 2.38 0.97 8.70
CA GLY A 212 3.62 0.37 8.20
C GLY A 212 4.53 -0.07 9.34
N THR A 213 5.62 -0.72 9.02
CA THR A 213 6.54 -1.32 10.01
C THR A 213 7.92 -0.69 9.91
N VAL A 214 8.54 -0.37 11.03
CA VAL A 214 9.95 0.06 11.11
C VAL A 214 10.55 -0.31 12.45
N GLY A 215 11.78 -0.81 12.47
CA GLY A 215 12.59 -1.01 13.68
C GLY A 215 11.95 -1.86 14.76
N GLY A 216 11.07 -2.80 14.40
CA GLY A 216 10.35 -3.60 15.40
C GLY A 216 9.06 -2.97 15.92
N TYR A 217 8.55 -1.94 15.25
CA TYR A 217 7.28 -1.29 15.56
C TYR A 217 6.29 -1.40 14.41
N ALA A 218 5.02 -1.65 14.74
CA ALA A 218 3.87 -1.35 13.88
C ALA A 218 3.48 0.12 14.12
N VAL A 219 3.54 0.94 13.08
CA VAL A 219 3.31 2.40 13.16
C VAL A 219 2.03 2.76 12.42
N PHE A 220 1.17 3.55 13.08
CA PHE A 220 -0.07 4.10 12.52
C PHE A 220 -0.04 5.62 12.57
N SER A 221 -0.38 6.28 11.47
CA SER A 221 -0.20 7.73 11.33
C SER A 221 -1.36 8.42 10.66
N GLY A 222 -1.61 9.68 11.05
CA GLY A 222 -2.59 10.56 10.45
C GLY A 222 -4.02 10.01 10.45
N GLY A 223 -4.77 10.35 9.42
CA GLY A 223 -6.17 10.01 9.23
C GLY A 223 -7.12 11.16 9.49
N ASN A 224 -8.41 10.91 9.35
CA ASN A 224 -9.49 11.85 9.69
C ASN A 224 -10.24 11.38 10.92
N TYR A 225 -10.79 12.34 11.68
CA TYR A 225 -11.75 12.06 12.74
C TYR A 225 -13.08 12.73 12.50
N MET A 226 -14.14 12.14 13.04
CA MET A 226 -15.52 12.66 13.02
C MET A 226 -15.95 12.94 14.45
N ASN A 227 -16.69 14.03 14.66
CA ASN A 227 -17.22 14.35 15.98
C ASN A 227 -18.60 13.68 16.18
N THR A 228 -18.72 12.91 17.25
CA THR A 228 -20.00 12.33 17.69
C THR A 228 -20.84 13.30 18.52
N ALA A 229 -20.25 14.40 19.02
CA ALA A 229 -20.92 15.40 19.85
C ALA A 229 -21.55 16.57 19.06
N SER A 230 -21.38 16.59 17.73
CA SER A 230 -22.02 17.62 16.89
C SER A 230 -23.48 17.28 16.63
N THR A 231 -24.35 18.28 16.64
CA THR A 231 -25.76 18.15 16.24
C THR A 231 -25.92 17.73 14.77
N ILE A 232 -24.86 17.85 13.96
CA ILE A 232 -24.76 17.33 12.59
C ILE A 232 -23.88 16.07 12.66
N ILE A 233 -24.50 14.91 12.80
CA ILE A 233 -23.82 13.60 12.84
C ILE A 233 -23.07 13.36 11.54
N GLY A 234 -21.82 12.89 11.64
CA GLY A 234 -20.99 12.54 10.49
C GLY A 234 -20.17 13.70 9.91
N THR A 235 -20.12 14.87 10.56
CA THR A 235 -19.27 15.97 10.11
C THR A 235 -17.79 15.63 10.31
N ILE A 236 -17.01 15.66 9.23
CA ILE A 236 -15.55 15.52 9.28
C ILE A 236 -14.99 16.76 9.97
N LEU A 237 -14.38 16.60 11.15
CA LEU A 237 -13.75 17.71 11.88
C LEU A 237 -12.34 18.02 11.43
N GLY A 238 -11.70 17.11 10.73
CA GLY A 238 -10.40 17.36 10.15
C GLY A 238 -9.45 16.17 10.17
N SER A 239 -8.37 16.32 9.43
CA SER A 239 -7.25 15.41 9.47
C SER A 239 -6.42 15.63 10.73
N ILE A 240 -5.69 14.60 11.14
CA ILE A 240 -4.81 14.61 12.30
C ILE A 240 -3.36 14.32 11.89
N ASN A 241 -2.42 14.64 12.78
CA ASN A 241 -0.99 14.38 12.59
C ASN A 241 -0.42 13.39 13.61
N MET A 242 -1.27 12.64 14.29
CA MET A 242 -0.89 11.63 15.27
C MET A 242 0.00 10.55 14.64
N VAL A 243 1.00 10.10 15.41
CA VAL A 243 1.77 8.88 15.12
C VAL A 243 1.80 8.03 16.38
N CYS A 244 1.32 6.80 16.27
CA CYS A 244 1.27 5.81 17.35
C CYS A 244 1.99 4.55 16.89
N ALA A 245 2.85 3.99 17.73
CA ALA A 245 3.62 2.79 17.48
C ALA A 245 3.29 1.71 18.50
N TYR A 246 3.31 0.46 18.06
CA TYR A 246 3.14 -0.73 18.92
C TYR A 246 4.36 -1.63 18.73
N ASP A 247 4.97 -2.05 19.84
CA ASP A 247 6.07 -3.01 19.82
C ASP A 247 5.58 -4.47 19.73
N SER A 248 6.50 -5.42 19.71
CA SER A 248 6.17 -6.85 19.64
C SER A 248 5.51 -7.40 20.91
N SER A 249 5.51 -6.65 22.02
CA SER A 249 4.76 -6.93 23.25
C SER A 249 3.36 -6.32 23.23
N LEU A 250 2.97 -5.70 22.11
CA LEU A 250 1.72 -4.97 21.91
C LEU A 250 1.57 -3.75 22.83
N THR A 251 2.68 -3.23 23.34
CA THR A 251 2.72 -1.99 24.12
C THR A 251 2.74 -0.80 23.18
N SER A 252 1.83 0.16 23.43
CA SER A 252 1.72 1.36 22.61
C SER A 252 2.61 2.49 23.11
N SER A 253 3.19 3.24 22.19
CA SER A 253 3.93 4.47 22.43
C SER A 253 3.56 5.53 21.41
N ARG A 254 3.82 6.80 21.74
CA ARG A 254 3.68 7.91 20.79
C ARG A 254 5.03 8.21 20.17
N ALA A 255 5.05 8.35 18.85
CA ALA A 255 6.19 8.89 18.14
C ALA A 255 6.01 10.41 17.90
N GLU A 256 7.05 11.05 17.40
CA GLU A 256 6.97 12.44 16.97
C GLU A 256 5.83 12.61 15.94
N PRO A 257 4.93 13.60 16.10
CA PRO A 257 3.83 13.81 15.18
C PRO A 257 4.30 14.13 13.76
N LEU A 258 3.48 13.83 12.74
CA LEU A 258 3.70 14.34 11.39
C LEU A 258 3.81 15.87 11.39
N SER A 259 4.61 16.44 10.50
CA SER A 259 4.79 17.90 10.36
C SER A 259 3.49 18.62 10.02
N CYS A 260 2.56 17.94 9.36
CA CYS A 260 1.24 18.47 9.06
C CYS A 260 0.16 17.38 9.16
N LYS A 261 -1.05 17.82 9.45
CA LYS A 261 -2.24 16.95 9.47
C LYS A 261 -2.50 16.39 8.07
N ARG A 262 -2.80 15.10 7.98
CA ARG A 262 -3.08 14.43 6.70
C ARG A 262 -3.93 13.18 6.81
N THR A 263 -4.65 12.87 5.76
CA THR A 263 -5.42 11.64 5.57
C THR A 263 -5.21 11.10 4.17
N GLY A 264 -5.45 9.81 3.95
CA GLY A 264 -5.32 9.19 2.63
C GLY A 264 -3.90 9.22 2.06
N HIS A 265 -2.88 9.38 2.93
CA HIS A 265 -1.49 9.14 2.59
C HIS A 265 -1.19 7.65 2.59
N SER A 266 -0.05 7.26 2.04
CA SER A 266 0.38 5.87 1.97
C SER A 266 1.69 5.65 2.71
N ALA A 267 1.92 4.42 3.15
CA ALA A 267 3.10 4.01 3.91
C ALA A 267 3.86 2.91 3.19
N ALA A 268 5.18 3.00 3.14
CA ALA A 268 6.07 1.95 2.63
C ALA A 268 7.35 1.89 3.44
N THR A 269 7.79 0.69 3.78
CA THR A 269 9.06 0.47 4.48
C THR A 269 10.17 0.17 3.49
N ILE A 270 11.30 0.84 3.62
CA ILE A 270 12.49 0.60 2.82
C ILE A 270 13.75 0.65 3.70
N GLY A 271 14.50 -0.45 3.75
CA GLY A 271 15.61 -0.58 4.69
C GLY A 271 15.15 -0.35 6.13
N ASN A 272 15.78 0.59 6.83
CA ASN A 272 15.46 0.99 8.20
C ASN A 272 14.52 2.21 8.29
N HIS A 273 13.78 2.51 7.23
CA HIS A 273 12.91 3.68 7.15
C HIS A 273 11.48 3.29 6.79
N LEU A 274 10.52 3.87 7.51
CA LEU A 274 9.11 3.92 7.13
C LEU A 274 8.84 5.26 6.47
N LEU A 275 8.49 5.27 5.20
CA LEU A 275 8.10 6.45 4.45
C LEU A 275 6.58 6.64 4.51
N LEU A 276 6.14 7.87 4.81
CA LEU A 276 4.76 8.32 4.84
C LEU A 276 4.60 9.43 3.80
N ALA A 277 3.90 9.13 2.70
CA ALA A 277 3.92 9.97 1.51
C ALA A 277 2.55 10.50 1.10
N GLY A 278 2.49 11.78 0.72
CA GLY A 278 1.29 12.44 0.20
C GLY A 278 0.20 12.65 1.24
N GLY A 279 -1.04 12.59 0.80
CA GLY A 279 -2.24 12.79 1.61
C GLY A 279 -2.97 14.08 1.31
N TYR A 280 -4.03 14.32 2.07
CA TYR A 280 -4.86 15.52 2.02
C TYR A 280 -5.02 16.12 3.41
N ASN A 281 -4.79 17.41 3.54
CA ASN A 281 -5.04 18.17 4.77
C ASN A 281 -6.43 18.80 4.67
N SER A 282 -7.41 18.20 5.34
CA SER A 282 -8.80 18.68 5.30
C SER A 282 -9.01 20.01 6.02
N THR A 283 -8.09 20.42 6.91
CA THR A 283 -8.14 21.72 7.58
C THR A 283 -7.75 22.87 6.63
N THR A 284 -6.77 22.64 5.75
CA THR A 284 -6.27 23.67 4.80
C THR A 284 -6.80 23.48 3.38
N GLY A 285 -7.50 22.38 3.09
CA GLY A 285 -7.99 22.04 1.76
C GLY A 285 -6.88 21.66 0.76
N LYS A 286 -5.68 21.29 1.22
CA LYS A 286 -4.52 21.09 0.35
C LYS A 286 -4.16 19.59 0.23
N TYR A 287 -3.88 19.17 -1.00
CA TYR A 287 -3.17 17.92 -1.29
C TYR A 287 -1.69 18.11 -0.99
N LEU A 288 -1.02 17.04 -0.59
CA LEU A 288 0.35 17.09 -0.10
C LEU A 288 1.29 16.29 -1.01
N SER A 289 2.48 16.84 -1.25
CA SER A 289 3.62 16.16 -1.89
C SER A 289 4.65 15.69 -0.86
N THR A 290 4.54 16.13 0.39
CA THR A 290 5.53 15.86 1.44
C THR A 290 5.67 14.37 1.72
N VAL A 291 6.92 13.94 1.92
CA VAL A 291 7.32 12.60 2.32
C VAL A 291 8.09 12.70 3.62
N GLU A 292 7.59 12.05 4.66
CA GLU A 292 8.23 11.96 5.95
C GLU A 292 8.75 10.55 6.17
N SER A 293 9.90 10.45 6.82
CA SER A 293 10.56 9.19 7.14
C SER A 293 10.66 9.04 8.65
N TYR A 294 10.36 7.84 9.15
CA TYR A 294 10.65 7.44 10.53
C TYR A 294 11.71 6.33 10.51
N ASP A 295 12.71 6.47 11.34
CA ASP A 295 13.75 5.44 11.54
C ASP A 295 13.33 4.41 12.61
N ALA A 296 14.23 3.46 12.90
CA ALA A 296 14.03 2.42 13.92
C ALA A 296 13.88 2.97 15.35
N SER A 297 14.29 4.21 15.61
CA SER A 297 14.12 4.92 16.87
C SER A 297 12.86 5.77 16.91
N LEU A 298 12.02 5.68 15.88
CA LEU A 298 10.82 6.49 15.67
C LEU A 298 11.13 8.00 15.55
N THR A 299 12.35 8.36 15.18
CA THR A 299 12.76 9.73 14.91
C THR A 299 12.31 10.13 13.51
N ARG A 300 11.61 11.28 13.43
CA ARG A 300 11.09 11.81 12.17
C ARG A 300 12.14 12.60 11.41
N SER A 301 12.20 12.39 10.10
CA SER A 301 12.92 13.23 9.14
C SER A 301 12.08 13.46 7.88
N THR A 302 12.56 14.30 6.97
CA THR A 302 11.90 14.55 5.68
C THR A 302 12.72 13.94 4.55
N ALA A 303 12.04 13.35 3.57
CA ALA A 303 12.64 12.91 2.31
C ALA A 303 12.26 13.88 1.17
N VAL A 304 12.84 13.68 -0.02
CA VAL A 304 12.47 14.44 -1.22
C VAL A 304 10.97 14.26 -1.50
N GLU A 305 10.27 15.34 -1.80
CA GLU A 305 8.83 15.34 -2.05
C GLU A 305 8.43 14.47 -3.26
N LEU A 306 7.18 13.99 -3.28
CA LEU A 306 6.56 13.37 -4.44
C LEU A 306 6.56 14.34 -5.64
N SER A 307 6.59 13.82 -6.85
CA SER A 307 6.51 14.60 -8.10
C SER A 307 5.17 15.33 -8.26
N SER A 308 4.15 14.94 -7.51
CA SER A 308 2.82 15.57 -7.50
C SER A 308 2.17 15.45 -6.13
N ALA A 309 1.57 16.53 -5.65
CA ALA A 309 0.72 16.51 -4.46
C ALA A 309 -0.53 15.65 -4.71
N LYS A 310 -0.79 14.64 -3.87
CA LYS A 310 -1.85 13.65 -4.12
C LYS A 310 -2.25 12.89 -2.86
N ASN A 311 -3.50 12.40 -2.82
CA ASN A 311 -3.98 11.44 -1.82
C ASN A 311 -4.53 10.17 -2.48
N GLY A 312 -4.86 9.15 -1.68
CA GLY A 312 -5.43 7.89 -2.18
C GLY A 312 -4.51 7.13 -3.14
N LEU A 313 -3.20 7.28 -2.95
CA LEU A 313 -2.14 6.58 -3.67
C LEU A 313 -1.93 5.19 -3.05
N ALA A 314 -1.43 4.26 -3.85
CA ALA A 314 -0.96 2.96 -3.37
C ALA A 314 0.56 2.96 -3.22
N SER A 315 1.07 2.08 -2.34
CA SER A 315 2.49 1.89 -2.15
C SER A 315 2.89 0.42 -2.16
N ALA A 316 4.07 0.13 -2.65
CA ALA A 316 4.66 -1.20 -2.63
C ALA A 316 6.18 -1.09 -2.45
N THR A 317 6.77 -2.05 -1.74
CA THR A 317 8.23 -2.17 -1.66
C THR A 317 8.67 -3.40 -2.41
N VAL A 318 9.52 -3.23 -3.42
CA VAL A 318 10.09 -4.32 -4.20
C VAL A 318 11.58 -4.10 -4.38
N GLY A 319 12.38 -5.11 -4.06
CA GLY A 319 13.84 -5.01 -4.06
C GLY A 319 14.33 -3.90 -3.13
N GLU A 320 15.06 -2.94 -3.68
CA GLU A 320 15.62 -1.80 -2.93
C GLU A 320 14.80 -0.51 -3.12
N TYR A 321 13.51 -0.60 -3.52
CA TYR A 321 12.67 0.55 -3.79
C TYR A 321 11.32 0.48 -3.10
N ALA A 322 10.97 1.56 -2.38
CA ALA A 322 9.61 1.87 -1.95
C ALA A 322 8.97 2.76 -3.02
N MET A 323 7.86 2.31 -3.60
CA MET A 323 7.14 2.99 -4.69
C MET A 323 5.82 3.55 -4.22
N PHE A 324 5.47 4.75 -4.71
CA PHE A 324 4.21 5.45 -4.45
C PHE A 324 3.54 5.81 -5.77
N ALA A 325 2.41 5.16 -6.07
CA ALA A 325 1.78 5.18 -7.39
C ALA A 325 0.36 5.71 -7.36
N GLY A 326 -0.01 6.44 -8.43
CA GLY A 326 -1.37 6.93 -8.62
C GLY A 326 -1.77 8.01 -7.63
N GLY A 327 -3.06 8.16 -7.42
CA GLY A 327 -3.67 9.11 -6.48
C GLY A 327 -4.57 10.14 -7.16
N TYR A 328 -5.04 11.10 -6.35
CA TYR A 328 -5.98 12.15 -6.71
C TYR A 328 -5.50 13.51 -6.17
N LYS A 329 -5.64 14.59 -6.95
CA LYS A 329 -5.13 15.93 -6.62
C LYS A 329 -6.15 17.07 -6.74
N GLY A 330 -7.44 16.77 -6.82
CA GLY A 330 -8.49 17.82 -6.86
C GLY A 330 -9.46 17.71 -8.04
N ASN A 331 -10.39 18.68 -8.13
CA ASN A 331 -11.56 18.63 -8.98
C ASN A 331 -11.32 19.16 -10.42
N SER A 332 -10.16 18.92 -11.03
CA SER A 332 -9.87 19.25 -12.42
C SER A 332 -9.87 18.00 -13.30
N ASP A 333 -9.90 18.17 -14.62
CA ASP A 333 -9.85 17.05 -15.59
C ASP A 333 -8.55 16.22 -15.46
N ALA A 334 -7.48 16.82 -14.92
CA ALA A 334 -6.20 16.15 -14.61
C ALA A 334 -6.09 15.71 -13.14
N ALA A 335 -7.23 15.48 -12.44
CA ALA A 335 -7.26 15.16 -11.02
C ALA A 335 -6.67 13.79 -10.68
N TYR A 336 -6.80 12.83 -11.58
CA TYR A 336 -6.29 11.47 -11.39
C TYR A 336 -4.83 11.37 -11.84
N VAL A 337 -3.97 10.97 -10.92
CA VAL A 337 -2.51 11.03 -11.10
C VAL A 337 -2.00 9.67 -11.56
N ALA A 338 -1.07 9.68 -12.55
CA ALA A 338 -0.40 8.48 -13.04
C ALA A 338 1.03 8.34 -12.51
N THR A 339 1.60 9.39 -11.90
CA THR A 339 3.02 9.38 -11.50
C THR A 339 3.35 8.29 -10.49
N VAL A 340 4.53 7.71 -10.66
CA VAL A 340 5.12 6.72 -9.74
C VAL A 340 6.48 7.24 -9.28
N ASP A 341 6.59 7.51 -7.99
CA ASP A 341 7.82 7.92 -7.34
C ASP A 341 8.41 6.74 -6.56
N ALA A 342 9.70 6.47 -6.74
CA ALA A 342 10.42 5.39 -6.06
C ALA A 342 11.55 5.96 -5.19
N TYR A 343 11.69 5.43 -3.98
CA TYR A 343 12.74 5.82 -3.03
C TYR A 343 13.59 4.60 -2.72
N ASN A 344 14.91 4.75 -2.79
CA ASN A 344 15.84 3.69 -2.39
C ASN A 344 16.18 3.77 -0.89
N THR A 345 17.00 2.85 -0.39
CA THR A 345 17.43 2.80 1.02
C THR A 345 18.22 4.04 1.49
N ALA A 346 18.75 4.84 0.58
CA ALA A 346 19.38 6.12 0.89
C ALA A 346 18.38 7.30 0.80
N LEU A 347 17.08 7.02 0.68
CA LEU A 347 16.00 7.97 0.51
C LEU A 347 16.16 8.88 -0.73
N THR A 348 16.95 8.43 -1.70
CA THR A 348 17.07 9.12 -3.00
C THR A 348 15.85 8.77 -3.86
N LYS A 349 15.18 9.81 -4.36
CA LYS A 349 14.01 9.66 -5.23
C LYS A 349 14.40 9.42 -6.69
N THR A 350 13.68 8.52 -7.34
CA THR A 350 13.66 8.33 -8.79
C THR A 350 12.21 8.35 -9.26
N THR A 351 11.90 9.15 -10.27
CA THR A 351 10.58 9.11 -10.91
C THR A 351 10.57 7.95 -11.91
N MET A 352 9.63 7.03 -11.72
CA MET A 352 9.42 5.88 -12.58
C MET A 352 8.55 6.26 -13.78
N PRO A 353 8.51 5.44 -14.85
CA PRO A 353 7.49 5.58 -15.87
C PRO A 353 6.09 5.54 -15.25
N ASP A 354 5.20 6.36 -15.78
CA ASP A 354 3.84 6.51 -15.26
C ASP A 354 3.02 5.20 -15.32
N LEU A 355 1.99 5.09 -14.47
CA LEU A 355 0.91 4.13 -14.65
C LEU A 355 0.30 4.29 -16.05
N SER A 356 -0.21 3.23 -16.62
CA SER A 356 -0.89 3.27 -17.93
C SER A 356 -2.12 4.19 -17.95
N VAL A 357 -2.75 4.38 -16.80
CA VAL A 357 -3.89 5.29 -16.58
C VAL A 357 -3.76 5.95 -15.22
N GLY A 358 -3.92 7.29 -15.14
CA GLY A 358 -4.03 8.02 -13.88
C GLY A 358 -5.27 7.57 -13.12
N ARG A 359 -5.10 7.13 -11.84
CA ARG A 359 -6.18 6.57 -11.04
C ARG A 359 -5.91 6.62 -9.54
N TYR A 360 -6.97 6.63 -8.73
CA TYR A 360 -6.88 6.53 -7.28
C TYR A 360 -7.71 5.37 -6.74
N GLY A 361 -7.54 5.02 -5.44
CA GLY A 361 -8.23 3.89 -4.84
C GLY A 361 -7.82 2.55 -5.43
N LEU A 362 -6.62 2.48 -6.00
CA LEU A 362 -5.97 1.29 -6.48
C LEU A 362 -5.32 0.54 -5.31
N ALA A 363 -5.12 -0.76 -5.47
CA ALA A 363 -4.40 -1.61 -4.52
C ALA A 363 -3.02 -1.99 -5.06
N SER A 364 -2.14 -2.41 -4.16
CA SER A 364 -0.83 -2.95 -4.52
C SER A 364 -0.57 -4.29 -3.86
N ALA A 365 0.23 -5.12 -4.52
CA ALA A 365 0.80 -6.35 -3.97
C ALA A 365 2.17 -6.61 -4.61
N VAL A 366 3.00 -7.43 -3.94
CA VAL A 366 4.33 -7.76 -4.43
C VAL A 366 4.43 -9.25 -4.67
N ILE A 367 4.98 -9.68 -5.80
CA ILE A 367 5.28 -11.08 -6.06
C ILE A 367 6.66 -11.23 -6.70
N GLY A 368 7.55 -11.94 -6.02
CA GLY A 368 8.93 -12.06 -6.45
C GLY A 368 9.58 -10.68 -6.61
N ASP A 369 10.01 -10.37 -7.83
CA ASP A 369 10.67 -9.12 -8.18
C ASP A 369 9.72 -8.06 -8.75
N TYR A 370 8.42 -8.25 -8.61
CA TYR A 370 7.40 -7.39 -9.19
C TYR A 370 6.51 -6.73 -8.15
N ALA A 371 6.34 -5.43 -8.27
CA ALA A 371 5.27 -4.66 -7.62
C ALA A 371 4.12 -4.51 -8.62
N LEU A 372 2.93 -4.92 -8.24
CA LEU A 372 1.70 -4.82 -9.02
C LEU A 372 0.82 -3.74 -8.43
N PHE A 373 0.31 -2.86 -9.30
CA PHE A 373 -0.67 -1.83 -8.96
C PHE A 373 -1.96 -2.10 -9.74
N ALA A 374 -3.06 -2.40 -9.06
CA ALA A 374 -4.26 -2.96 -9.67
C ALA A 374 -5.53 -2.19 -9.35
N GLY A 375 -6.44 -2.11 -10.34
CA GLY A 375 -7.75 -1.51 -10.19
C GLY A 375 -7.70 0.00 -9.98
N GLY A 376 -8.71 0.53 -9.30
CA GLY A 376 -8.87 1.96 -9.04
C GLY A 376 -9.95 2.61 -9.89
N ILE A 377 -10.07 3.94 -9.76
CA ILE A 377 -10.99 4.77 -10.52
C ILE A 377 -10.24 5.88 -11.23
N SER A 378 -10.64 6.19 -12.47
CA SER A 378 -10.11 7.27 -13.30
C SER A 378 -11.26 8.07 -13.89
N LYS A 379 -11.01 9.18 -14.60
CA LYS A 379 -12.01 9.84 -15.45
C LYS A 379 -11.81 9.48 -16.93
N ILE A 380 -12.95 9.35 -17.63
CA ILE A 380 -12.99 9.47 -19.09
C ILE A 380 -13.76 10.72 -19.41
N GLN A 381 -13.15 11.71 -20.08
CA GLN A 381 -13.79 13.00 -20.41
C GLN A 381 -14.45 13.65 -19.17
N SER A 382 -14.42 14.89 -19.02
CA SER A 382 -14.69 15.75 -17.86
C SER A 382 -15.81 15.37 -16.86
N THR A 383 -16.64 14.37 -17.12
CA THR A 383 -17.86 14.10 -16.35
C THR A 383 -18.08 12.65 -15.90
N VAL A 384 -17.39 11.63 -16.45
CA VAL A 384 -17.71 10.22 -16.16
C VAL A 384 -16.53 9.50 -15.53
N ASP A 385 -16.71 8.98 -14.32
CA ASP A 385 -15.78 8.10 -13.63
C ASP A 385 -15.73 6.72 -14.32
N LYS A 386 -14.52 6.21 -14.56
CA LYS A 386 -14.31 4.85 -15.09
C LYS A 386 -13.54 3.99 -14.07
N TYR A 387 -14.18 2.94 -13.65
CA TYR A 387 -13.52 1.90 -12.87
C TYR A 387 -12.53 1.13 -13.73
N GLN A 388 -11.39 0.74 -13.15
CA GLN A 388 -10.27 0.13 -13.85
C GLN A 388 -10.08 -1.33 -13.44
N ASP A 389 -9.69 -2.15 -14.41
CA ASP A 389 -9.22 -3.53 -14.25
C ASP A 389 -7.72 -3.67 -14.54
N VAL A 390 -7.08 -2.58 -14.92
CA VAL A 390 -5.66 -2.54 -15.30
C VAL A 390 -4.76 -2.93 -14.13
N VAL A 391 -3.73 -3.71 -14.43
CA VAL A 391 -2.66 -4.10 -13.51
C VAL A 391 -1.31 -3.66 -14.10
N ASP A 392 -0.76 -2.55 -13.60
CA ASP A 392 0.59 -2.11 -13.96
C ASP A 392 1.63 -2.84 -13.11
N VAL A 393 2.75 -3.20 -13.75
CA VAL A 393 3.82 -4.00 -13.15
C VAL A 393 5.13 -3.24 -13.21
N TYR A 394 5.81 -3.15 -12.07
CA TYR A 394 7.14 -2.57 -11.93
C TYR A 394 8.10 -3.63 -11.41
N SER A 395 9.33 -3.63 -11.89
CA SER A 395 10.39 -4.53 -11.43
C SER A 395 11.54 -3.75 -10.78
N ALA A 396 12.21 -4.37 -9.81
CA ALA A 396 13.43 -3.86 -9.18
C ALA A 396 14.64 -4.73 -9.53
#